data_7aff818854baab7108d0be75900d48ab
#
_entry.id   7aff818854baab7108d0be75900d48ab
#
_cell.length_a   1.000
_cell.length_b   1.000
_cell.length_c   1.000
_cell.angle_alpha   90.00
_cell.angle_beta   90.00
_cell.angle_gamma   90.00
#
_symmetry.space_group_name_H-M   'P 1'
#
loop_
_entity.id
_entity.type
_entity.pdbx_description
1 polymer ?
#
loop_
_entity_poly.entity_id
_entity_poly.type
_entity_poly.pdbx_seq_one_letter_code
_entity_poly.pdbx_strand_id
1 'polypeptide(L)'
;MELHELLREAEKALIDLDTEALVASYAPEFLLEDTASGTRISKITELREYYNRLFALPEVAFTDVSFFALGERAAGQWTWCGISQSGEKFAIRGASLFKLAEDGIREEILFYDPGPAAS
;
A
#
# COMPACT_ATOMS: atom_id res chain seq x y z
N MET A 1 3.18 -12.23 -15.67
CA MET A 1 2.50 -10.94 -15.89
C MET A 1 3.53 -9.87 -16.21
N GLU A 2 3.22 -9.01 -17.13
CA GLU A 2 4.11 -7.92 -17.48
C GLU A 2 4.13 -6.92 -16.30
N LEU A 3 5.32 -6.35 -16.00
CA LEU A 3 5.49 -5.53 -14.78
C LEU A 3 4.64 -4.25 -14.76
N HIS A 4 4.42 -3.65 -15.93
CA HIS A 4 3.55 -2.48 -16.02
C HIS A 4 2.10 -2.82 -15.67
N GLU A 5 1.61 -3.96 -16.13
CA GLU A 5 0.25 -4.41 -15.82
C GLU A 5 0.10 -4.71 -14.34
N LEU A 6 1.10 -5.38 -13.76
CA LEU A 6 1.13 -5.66 -12.32
C LEU A 6 0.97 -4.37 -11.52
N LEU A 7 1.75 -3.36 -11.87
CA LEU A 7 1.75 -2.09 -11.17
C LEU A 7 0.43 -1.34 -11.34
N ARG A 8 -0.17 -1.39 -12.54
CA ARG A 8 -1.47 -0.78 -12.82
C ARG A 8 -2.58 -1.43 -12.02
N GLU A 9 -2.55 -2.76 -11.90
CA GLU A 9 -3.56 -3.48 -11.11
C GLU A 9 -3.43 -3.16 -9.63
N ALA A 10 -2.19 -3.07 -9.11
CA ALA A 10 -1.96 -2.69 -7.72
C ALA A 10 -2.44 -1.26 -7.45
N GLU A 11 -2.16 -0.33 -8.36
CA GLU A 11 -2.62 1.05 -8.28
C GLU A 11 -4.15 1.12 -8.22
N LYS A 12 -4.81 0.42 -9.14
CA LYS A 12 -6.27 0.37 -9.18
C LYS A 12 -6.85 -0.25 -7.91
N ALA A 13 -6.27 -1.34 -7.44
CA ALA A 13 -6.72 -2.01 -6.23
C ALA A 13 -6.63 -1.10 -5.00
N LEU A 14 -5.58 -0.30 -4.91
CA LEU A 14 -5.44 0.66 -3.83
C LEU A 14 -6.51 1.75 -3.90
N ILE A 15 -6.75 2.32 -5.07
CA ILE A 15 -7.77 3.34 -5.28
C ILE A 15 -9.16 2.80 -4.96
N ASP A 16 -9.42 1.55 -5.36
CA ASP A 16 -10.74 0.91 -5.17
C ASP A 16 -10.91 0.34 -3.75
N LEU A 17 -9.89 0.40 -2.90
CA LEU A 17 -9.90 -0.21 -1.56
C LEU A 17 -10.22 -1.70 -1.63
N ASP A 18 -9.65 -2.39 -2.60
CA ASP A 18 -9.91 -3.80 -2.87
C ASP A 18 -8.78 -4.65 -2.27
N THR A 19 -9.00 -5.13 -1.05
CA THR A 19 -8.01 -5.92 -0.32
C THR A 19 -7.57 -7.15 -1.11
N GLU A 20 -8.51 -7.92 -1.66
CA GLU A 20 -8.16 -9.19 -2.33
C GLU A 20 -7.37 -8.95 -3.62
N ALA A 21 -7.73 -7.94 -4.40
CA ALA A 21 -6.98 -7.59 -5.59
C ALA A 21 -5.57 -7.10 -5.23
N LEU A 22 -5.46 -6.34 -4.15
CA LEU A 22 -4.17 -5.82 -3.70
C LEU A 22 -3.27 -6.95 -3.21
N VAL A 23 -3.81 -7.85 -2.38
CA VAL A 23 -3.08 -9.04 -1.90
C VAL A 23 -2.63 -9.91 -3.06
N ALA A 24 -3.47 -10.08 -4.08
CA ALA A 24 -3.15 -10.86 -5.27
C ALA A 24 -2.00 -10.25 -6.09
N SER A 25 -1.67 -8.99 -5.88
CA SER A 25 -0.58 -8.31 -6.57
C SER A 25 0.81 -8.67 -6.01
N TYR A 26 0.86 -9.31 -4.85
CA TYR A 26 2.12 -9.66 -4.20
C TYR A 26 2.59 -11.05 -4.62
N ALA A 27 3.91 -11.22 -4.72
CA ALA A 27 4.52 -12.51 -4.97
C ALA A 27 4.31 -13.45 -3.76
N PRO A 28 4.39 -14.77 -3.97
CA PRO A 28 4.27 -15.71 -2.83
C PRO A 28 5.28 -15.45 -1.72
N GLU A 29 6.49 -15.04 -2.08
CA GLU A 29 7.50 -14.58 -1.12
C GLU A 29 7.62 -13.06 -1.25
N PHE A 30 7.23 -12.34 -0.23
CA PHE A 30 7.25 -10.88 -0.24
C PHE A 30 7.61 -10.34 1.14
N LEU A 31 7.96 -9.07 1.17
CA LEU A 31 8.16 -8.32 2.39
C LEU A 31 7.54 -6.92 2.21
N LEU A 32 6.67 -6.54 3.12
CA LEU A 32 6.18 -5.18 3.24
C LEU A 32 6.74 -4.59 4.53
N GLU A 33 7.32 -3.42 4.42
CA GLU A 33 7.82 -2.69 5.58
C GLU A 33 7.16 -1.31 5.65
N ASP A 34 6.45 -1.06 6.75
CA ASP A 34 5.86 0.24 7.06
C ASP A 34 6.83 0.96 8.00
N THR A 35 7.60 1.90 7.48
CA THR A 35 8.66 2.54 8.24
C THR A 35 8.16 3.43 9.37
N ALA A 36 6.93 3.96 9.25
CA ALA A 36 6.37 4.84 10.27
C ALA A 36 5.97 4.05 11.53
N SER A 37 5.46 2.85 11.36
CA SER A 37 5.03 2.00 12.49
C SER A 37 6.08 0.96 12.89
N GLY A 38 7.06 0.71 12.03
CA GLY A 38 8.02 -0.37 12.22
C GLY A 38 7.47 -1.76 11.90
N THR A 39 6.26 -1.83 11.34
CA THR A 39 5.62 -3.10 11.01
C THR A 39 6.31 -3.74 9.80
N ARG A 40 6.56 -5.05 9.90
CA ARG A 40 7.12 -5.83 8.79
C ARG A 40 6.23 -7.05 8.58
N ILE A 41 5.78 -7.25 7.35
CA ILE A 41 4.80 -8.28 7.00
C ILE A 41 5.37 -9.14 5.87
N SER A 42 5.38 -10.47 6.10
CA SER A 42 5.84 -11.44 5.10
C SER A 42 4.86 -12.61 4.91
N LYS A 43 3.72 -12.58 5.61
CA LYS A 43 2.70 -13.63 5.51
C LYS A 43 1.43 -13.05 4.91
N ILE A 44 0.81 -13.81 4.00
CA ILE A 44 -0.38 -13.37 3.27
C ILE A 44 -1.55 -13.06 4.20
N THR A 45 -1.72 -13.83 5.28
CA THR A 45 -2.80 -13.60 6.25
C THR A 45 -2.62 -12.27 6.97
N GLU A 46 -1.38 -11.93 7.35
CA GLU A 46 -1.06 -10.66 7.98
C GLU A 46 -1.23 -9.49 7.01
N LEU A 47 -0.87 -9.69 5.75
CA LEU A 47 -1.04 -8.67 4.72
C LEU A 47 -2.51 -8.34 4.51
N ARG A 48 -3.36 -9.37 4.46
CA ARG A 48 -4.81 -9.20 4.30
C ARG A 48 -5.39 -8.44 5.49
N GLU A 49 -5.00 -8.79 6.71
CA GLU A 49 -5.44 -8.08 7.91
C GLU A 49 -5.00 -6.63 7.92
N TYR A 50 -3.76 -6.37 7.49
CA TYR A 50 -3.21 -5.02 7.41
C TYR A 50 -4.08 -4.13 6.50
N TYR A 51 -4.37 -4.59 5.28
CA TYR A 51 -5.19 -3.82 4.36
C TYR A 51 -6.64 -3.73 4.80
N ASN A 52 -7.20 -4.78 5.38
CA ASN A 52 -8.57 -4.74 5.88
C ASN A 52 -8.74 -3.70 6.98
N ARG A 53 -7.78 -3.60 7.88
CA ARG A 53 -7.83 -2.57 8.93
C ARG A 53 -7.68 -1.17 8.35
N LEU A 54 -6.76 -1.01 7.40
CA LEU A 54 -6.51 0.26 6.76
C LEU A 54 -7.75 0.76 6.02
N PHE A 55 -8.42 -0.12 5.29
CA PHE A 55 -9.58 0.23 4.48
C PHE A 55 -10.87 0.34 5.29
N ALA A 56 -10.87 -0.09 6.55
CA ALA A 56 -12.05 0.00 7.41
C ALA A 56 -12.20 1.36 8.11
N LEU A 57 -11.23 2.25 8.00
CA LEU A 57 -11.33 3.58 8.58
C LEU A 57 -12.46 4.37 7.94
N PRO A 58 -13.22 5.15 8.74
CA PRO A 58 -14.30 5.96 8.18
C PRO A 58 -13.77 6.93 7.11
N GLU A 59 -14.50 7.06 6.01
CA GLU A 59 -14.19 7.95 4.90
C GLU A 59 -12.79 7.77 4.31
N VAL A 60 -12.24 6.57 4.44
CA VAL A 60 -10.90 6.28 3.91
C VAL A 60 -10.88 6.40 2.39
N ALA A 61 -9.81 6.99 1.88
CA ALA A 61 -9.57 7.09 0.44
C ALA A 61 -8.07 7.21 0.18
N PHE A 62 -7.65 6.73 -0.97
CA PHE A 62 -6.31 6.98 -1.49
C PHE A 62 -6.46 7.82 -2.73
N THR A 63 -5.90 9.03 -2.69
CA THR A 63 -5.96 10.01 -3.78
C THR A 63 -4.57 10.34 -4.27
N ASP A 64 -4.47 11.00 -5.41
CA ASP A 64 -3.18 11.37 -6.00
C ASP A 64 -2.24 10.17 -6.14
N VAL A 65 -2.81 9.01 -6.45
CA VAL A 65 -2.05 7.77 -6.58
C VAL A 65 -1.36 7.74 -7.94
N SER A 66 -0.05 7.59 -7.93
CA SER A 66 0.72 7.55 -9.15
C SER A 66 1.93 6.62 -8.95
N PHE A 67 1.94 5.51 -9.67
CA PHE A 67 3.01 4.53 -9.62
C PHE A 67 3.74 4.48 -10.95
N PHE A 68 5.05 4.29 -10.92
CA PHE A 68 5.84 4.13 -12.12
C PHE A 68 6.95 3.10 -11.90
N ALA A 69 7.36 2.45 -12.98
CA ALA A 69 8.37 1.39 -12.92
C ALA A 69 9.50 1.65 -13.90
N LEU A 70 10.69 1.21 -13.51
CA LEU A 70 11.86 1.12 -14.37
C LEU A 70 12.45 -0.28 -14.15
N GLY A 71 12.13 -1.18 -15.08
CA GLY A 71 12.50 -2.59 -14.92
C GLY A 71 11.83 -3.20 -13.69
N GLU A 72 12.62 -3.84 -12.85
CA GLU A 72 12.13 -4.51 -11.65
C GLU A 72 11.97 -3.57 -10.44
N ARG A 73 12.34 -2.32 -10.59
CA ARG A 73 12.18 -1.33 -9.53
C ARG A 73 11.01 -0.43 -9.85
N ALA A 74 10.28 -0.05 -8.81
CA ALA A 74 9.15 0.86 -8.97
C ALA A 74 9.08 1.79 -7.78
N ALA A 75 8.41 2.91 -8.00
CA ALA A 75 8.10 3.86 -6.93
C ALA A 75 6.69 4.36 -7.14
N GLY A 76 6.08 4.84 -6.08
CA GLY A 76 4.76 5.42 -6.15
C GLY A 76 4.56 6.45 -5.08
N GLN A 77 3.61 7.33 -5.34
CA GLN A 77 3.13 8.27 -4.33
C GLN A 77 1.63 8.06 -4.14
N TRP A 78 1.15 8.46 -3.00
CA TRP A 78 -0.26 8.34 -2.64
C TRP A 78 -0.57 9.33 -1.52
N THR A 79 -1.84 9.69 -1.41
CA THR A 79 -2.35 10.46 -0.27
C THR A 79 -3.41 9.62 0.43
N TRP A 80 -3.17 9.30 1.68
CA TRP A 80 -4.06 8.50 2.52
C TRP A 80 -4.94 9.44 3.32
N CYS A 81 -6.25 9.33 3.13
CA CYS A 81 -7.24 10.19 3.78
C CYS A 81 -8.22 9.35 4.59
N GLY A 82 -8.79 9.95 5.61
CA GLY A 82 -9.81 9.28 6.41
C GLY A 82 -10.11 10.04 7.68
N ILE A 83 -10.77 9.32 8.61
CA ILE A 83 -11.04 9.82 9.95
C ILE A 83 -10.32 8.89 10.93
N SER A 84 -9.50 9.45 11.80
CA SER A 84 -8.75 8.68 12.80
C SER A 84 -9.66 8.16 13.91
N GLN A 85 -9.11 7.30 14.75
CA GLN A 85 -9.85 6.78 15.91
C GLN A 85 -10.28 7.88 16.88
N SER A 86 -9.56 8.99 16.91
CA SER A 86 -9.93 10.16 17.72
C SER A 86 -11.00 11.03 17.08
N GLY A 87 -11.45 10.69 15.87
CA GLY A 87 -12.50 11.43 15.17
C GLY A 87 -11.98 12.59 14.33
N GLU A 88 -10.68 12.73 14.17
CA GLU A 88 -10.10 13.80 13.38
C GLU A 88 -9.89 13.40 11.92
N LYS A 89 -10.20 14.31 11.01
CA LYS A 89 -9.90 14.10 9.58
C LYS A 89 -8.41 14.26 9.36
N PHE A 90 -7.86 13.39 8.50
CA PHE A 90 -6.46 13.46 8.14
C PHE A 90 -6.26 13.26 6.65
N ALA A 91 -5.15 13.78 6.13
CA ALA A 91 -4.67 13.54 4.77
C ALA A 91 -3.14 13.46 4.85
N ILE A 92 -2.60 12.30 4.58
CA ILE A 92 -1.18 12.01 4.75
C ILE A 92 -0.59 11.62 3.39
N ARG A 93 0.42 12.36 2.96
CA ARG A 93 1.16 12.02 1.74
C ARG A 93 2.25 11.04 2.08
N GLY A 94 2.42 10.04 1.22
CA GLY A 94 3.47 9.06 1.39
C GLY A 94 3.99 8.56 0.06
N ALA A 95 4.96 7.69 0.15
CA ALA A 95 5.58 7.07 -1.00
C ALA A 95 5.91 5.62 -0.68
N SER A 96 5.94 4.80 -1.73
CA SER A 96 6.36 3.41 -1.65
C SER A 96 7.48 3.15 -2.63
N LEU A 97 8.44 2.32 -2.21
CA LEU A 97 9.46 1.77 -3.09
C LEU A 97 9.18 0.29 -3.25
N PHE A 98 9.26 -0.21 -4.47
CA PHE A 98 8.92 -1.60 -4.78
C PHE A 98 10.05 -2.32 -5.48
N LYS A 99 10.13 -3.63 -5.21
CA LYS A 99 10.80 -4.58 -6.09
C LYS A 99 9.73 -5.46 -6.70
N LEU A 100 9.76 -5.59 -8.02
CA LEU A 100 8.79 -6.35 -8.78
C LEU A 100 9.43 -7.60 -9.38
N ALA A 101 8.62 -8.64 -9.56
CA ALA A 101 9.02 -9.85 -10.25
C ALA A 101 7.84 -10.35 -11.08
N GLU A 102 8.06 -11.37 -11.92
CA GLU A 102 6.99 -11.91 -12.76
C GLU A 102 5.82 -12.44 -11.96
N ASP A 103 6.08 -12.92 -10.75
CA ASP A 103 5.05 -13.48 -9.87
C ASP A 103 4.41 -12.46 -8.91
N GLY A 104 4.82 -11.19 -8.97
CA GLY A 104 4.20 -10.14 -8.18
C GLY A 104 5.19 -9.21 -7.50
N ILE A 105 4.67 -8.42 -6.57
CA ILE A 105 5.47 -7.51 -5.76
C ILE A 105 6.25 -8.32 -4.74
N ARG A 106 7.58 -8.23 -4.77
CA ARG A 106 8.45 -8.92 -3.82
C ARG A 106 8.79 -8.11 -2.60
N GLU A 107 8.82 -6.79 -2.76
CA GLU A 107 9.15 -5.91 -1.65
C GLU A 107 8.43 -4.60 -1.82
N GLU A 108 7.89 -4.10 -0.73
CA GLU A 108 7.34 -2.76 -0.68
C GLU A 108 7.79 -2.10 0.62
N ILE A 109 8.36 -0.91 0.51
CA ILE A 109 8.75 -0.11 1.68
C ILE A 109 7.96 1.20 1.62
N LEU A 110 7.19 1.46 2.69
CA LEU A 110 6.34 2.64 2.80
C LEU A 110 7.01 3.70 3.65
N PHE A 111 6.97 4.93 3.17
CA PHE A 111 7.54 6.10 3.85
C PHE A 111 6.46 7.16 3.99
N TYR A 112 6.15 7.56 5.19
CA TYR A 112 5.21 8.64 5.47
C TYR A 112 5.35 9.12 6.89
N ASP A 113 4.87 10.35 7.16
CA ASP A 113 4.77 10.88 8.51
C ASP A 113 3.33 10.66 8.99
N PRO A 114 3.11 9.77 9.96
CA PRO A 114 1.75 9.42 10.37
C PRO A 114 1.01 10.57 11.06
N GLY A 115 1.73 11.51 11.68
CA GLY A 115 1.08 12.63 12.35
C GLY A 115 -0.02 12.18 13.31
N PRO A 116 -1.16 12.90 13.32
CA PRO A 116 -2.29 12.55 14.20
C PRO A 116 -2.92 11.20 13.93
N ALA A 117 -2.76 10.64 12.72
CA ALA A 117 -3.36 9.36 12.36
C ALA A 117 -2.73 8.18 13.10
N ALA A 118 -1.55 8.37 13.69
CA ALA A 118 -0.87 7.33 14.45
C ALA A 118 -1.37 7.24 15.89
N SER A 119 -2.16 8.17 16.32
CA SER A 119 -2.65 8.22 17.71
C SER A 119 -3.95 7.46 17.90
#